data_4c178b0f11739f069635e54192d0df85
#
_entry.id   4c178b0f11739f069635e54192d0df85
#
_cell.length_a   1.000
_cell.length_b   1.000
_cell.length_c   1.000
_cell.angle_alpha   90.00
_cell.angle_beta   90.00
_cell.angle_gamma   90.00
#
_symmetry.space_group_name_H-M   'P 1'
#
loop_
_entity.id
_entity.type
_entity.pdbx_description
1 polymer ?
#
loop_
_entity_poly.entity_id
_entity_poly.type
_entity_poly.pdbx_seq_one_letter_code
_entity_poly.pdbx_strand_id
1 'polypeptide(L)'
;MVLNQEQFDAFRMEIATFGNIPILSQYCGIGCVFCKVHTDSYLGHYPKIPMIDKEDLIKGFAFINPNVNYVRLGAGVLVAPHTDPFLHPQIYDFIKIASEYFPTTVTTGAYIREDKLDFLNSIPNFGIDLSLITMQGKREAIIPRSERERTMTLLKYAPLNKCTLMFTGSIYDIQKDLELLYGLGVDKKVRQILVRRMEHTKTSQRQLKELSTQCIEHYEECITWIKENYPGVIYTVPILKDVFRGGNNEYFIDADKRIARQKEIINSLPSDAMVNLICPLSGYDYFTEAFKGMHNVKTTLILNHLYGGSVSVAGLLNHKDIREQFNPDRNDYMFLPNEMYNADGLDLLGEPMSELEKYYGAKIILG
;
A
#
# COMPACT_ATOMS: atom_id res chain seq x y z
N MET A 1 13.37 -25.23 -5.30
CA MET A 1 12.09 -25.82 -4.79
C MET A 1 11.06 -25.72 -5.89
N VAL A 2 10.16 -26.69 -6.04
CA VAL A 2 9.15 -26.63 -7.11
C VAL A 2 7.88 -26.03 -6.51
N LEU A 3 7.54 -24.80 -6.95
CA LEU A 3 6.24 -24.20 -6.68
C LEU A 3 5.16 -25.04 -7.37
N ASN A 4 4.03 -25.29 -6.71
CA ASN A 4 2.87 -25.81 -7.42
C ASN A 4 2.29 -24.74 -8.35
N GLN A 5 1.33 -25.10 -9.22
CA GLN A 5 0.82 -24.18 -10.24
C GLN A 5 0.22 -22.89 -9.61
N GLU A 6 -0.59 -23.03 -8.57
CA GLU A 6 -1.20 -21.89 -7.87
C GLU A 6 -0.14 -20.96 -7.24
N GLN A 7 0.86 -21.53 -6.58
CA GLN A 7 1.98 -20.77 -6.01
C GLN A 7 2.81 -20.07 -7.10
N PHE A 8 3.05 -20.74 -8.21
CA PHE A 8 3.79 -20.19 -9.34
C PHE A 8 3.05 -19.03 -10.00
N ASP A 9 1.75 -19.18 -10.24
CA ASP A 9 0.93 -18.13 -10.84
C ASP A 9 0.85 -16.90 -9.93
N ALA A 10 0.64 -17.10 -8.63
CA ALA A 10 0.65 -16.01 -7.65
C ALA A 10 2.03 -15.32 -7.55
N PHE A 11 3.11 -16.09 -7.57
CA PHE A 11 4.49 -15.58 -7.56
C PHE A 11 4.76 -14.72 -8.81
N ARG A 12 4.43 -15.23 -10.00
CA ARG A 12 4.59 -14.53 -11.27
C ARG A 12 3.79 -13.24 -11.29
N MET A 13 2.52 -13.28 -10.87
CA MET A 13 1.64 -12.11 -10.85
C MET A 13 2.11 -11.04 -9.85
N GLU A 14 2.56 -11.43 -8.67
CA GLU A 14 3.11 -10.50 -7.68
C GLU A 14 4.30 -9.71 -8.25
N ILE A 15 5.19 -10.41 -8.96
CA ILE A 15 6.36 -9.79 -9.59
C ILE A 15 5.95 -8.89 -10.76
N ALA A 16 5.11 -9.39 -11.66
CA ALA A 16 4.71 -8.68 -12.86
C ALA A 16 3.90 -7.41 -12.56
N THR A 17 3.05 -7.45 -11.53
CA THR A 17 2.15 -6.34 -11.19
C THR A 17 2.82 -5.29 -10.30
N PHE A 18 3.55 -5.73 -9.28
CA PHE A 18 4.03 -4.84 -8.21
C PHE A 18 5.55 -4.70 -8.15
N GLY A 19 6.30 -5.49 -8.92
CA GLY A 19 7.76 -5.58 -8.76
C GLY A 19 8.20 -6.17 -7.42
N ASN A 20 7.27 -6.82 -6.69
CA ASN A 20 7.58 -7.49 -5.44
C ASN A 20 8.03 -8.91 -5.73
N ILE A 21 9.15 -9.34 -5.19
CA ILE A 21 9.63 -10.72 -5.27
C ILE A 21 9.38 -11.38 -3.92
N PRO A 22 8.34 -12.21 -3.77
CA PRO A 22 8.07 -12.93 -2.54
C PRO A 22 9.19 -13.93 -2.27
N ILE A 23 9.83 -13.85 -1.13
CA ILE A 23 10.97 -14.73 -0.81
C ILE A 23 10.65 -15.76 0.25
N LEU A 24 9.63 -15.52 1.05
CA LEU A 24 9.30 -16.32 2.22
C LEU A 24 7.94 -15.97 2.78
N SER A 25 7.09 -16.97 2.96
CA SER A 25 5.83 -16.87 3.71
C SER A 25 5.96 -17.61 5.05
N GLN A 26 6.52 -16.96 6.07
CA GLN A 26 6.65 -17.51 7.42
C GLN A 26 6.08 -16.53 8.46
N TYR A 27 5.87 -17.06 9.66
CA TYR A 27 5.47 -16.24 10.79
C TYR A 27 6.55 -15.22 11.12
N CYS A 28 6.18 -13.94 11.10
CA CYS A 28 7.03 -12.85 11.55
C CYS A 28 6.94 -12.70 13.07
N GLY A 29 8.04 -12.89 13.79
CA GLY A 29 8.09 -12.85 15.24
C GLY A 29 7.84 -11.48 15.86
N ILE A 30 7.73 -10.36 15.10
CA ILE A 30 7.58 -9.00 15.66
C ILE A 30 6.24 -8.83 16.37
N GLY A 31 5.15 -9.43 15.85
CA GLY A 31 3.84 -9.40 16.50
C GLY A 31 3.14 -8.03 16.45
N CYS A 32 3.35 -7.22 15.42
CA CYS A 32 2.71 -5.91 15.27
C CYS A 32 1.19 -6.03 15.31
N VAL A 33 0.51 -5.24 16.14
CA VAL A 33 -0.95 -5.29 16.32
C VAL A 33 -1.73 -4.90 15.06
N PHE A 34 -1.14 -4.10 14.18
CA PHE A 34 -1.74 -3.67 12.91
C PHE A 34 -1.42 -4.60 11.73
N CYS A 35 -0.66 -5.67 11.97
CA CYS A 35 -0.23 -6.55 10.89
C CYS A 35 -1.39 -7.40 10.38
N LYS A 36 -1.77 -7.19 9.14
CA LYS A 36 -2.86 -7.95 8.47
C LYS A 36 -2.61 -9.45 8.49
N VAL A 37 -1.34 -9.87 8.48
CA VAL A 37 -0.90 -11.26 8.58
C VAL A 37 -1.41 -11.95 9.84
N HIS A 38 -1.51 -11.23 10.95
CA HIS A 38 -1.93 -11.78 12.24
C HIS A 38 -3.41 -11.53 12.56
N THR A 39 -4.05 -10.61 11.82
CA THR A 39 -5.37 -10.11 12.19
C THR A 39 -6.46 -10.48 11.21
N ASP A 40 -6.11 -10.86 9.97
CA ASP A 40 -7.09 -11.07 8.92
C ASP A 40 -7.22 -12.54 8.52
N SER A 41 -8.33 -13.15 8.88
CA SER A 41 -8.61 -14.57 8.62
C SER A 41 -8.71 -14.90 7.12
N TYR A 42 -9.03 -13.95 6.26
CA TYR A 42 -9.12 -14.17 4.81
C TYR A 42 -7.74 -14.35 4.15
N LEU A 43 -6.65 -13.89 4.77
CA LEU A 43 -5.28 -14.16 4.28
C LEU A 43 -4.92 -15.65 4.23
N GLY A 44 -5.70 -16.51 4.88
CA GLY A 44 -5.57 -17.96 4.77
C GLY A 44 -5.89 -18.52 3.38
N HIS A 45 -6.55 -17.72 2.53
CA HIS A 45 -6.89 -18.11 1.15
C HIS A 45 -5.79 -17.79 0.13
N TYR A 46 -4.80 -16.97 0.49
CA TYR A 46 -3.70 -16.67 -0.41
C TYR A 46 -2.64 -17.76 -0.43
N PRO A 47 -2.05 -18.04 -1.61
CA PRO A 47 -0.97 -18.99 -1.72
C PRO A 47 0.22 -18.61 -0.83
N LYS A 48 0.75 -19.57 -0.09
CA LYS A 48 1.97 -19.40 0.68
C LYS A 48 3.16 -19.70 -0.19
N ILE A 49 4.02 -18.71 -0.42
CA ILE A 49 5.27 -18.92 -1.11
C ILE A 49 6.26 -19.57 -0.14
N PRO A 50 6.79 -20.75 -0.48
CA PRO A 50 7.83 -21.39 0.32
C PRO A 50 9.11 -20.53 0.27
N MET A 51 10.07 -20.85 1.14
CA MET A 51 11.39 -20.23 1.10
C MET A 51 12.02 -20.50 -0.27
N ILE A 52 12.18 -19.46 -1.08
CA ILE A 52 12.83 -19.57 -2.40
C ILE A 52 14.35 -19.65 -2.26
N ASP A 53 15.01 -20.16 -3.26
CA ASP A 53 16.46 -20.17 -3.38
C ASP A 53 16.96 -19.15 -4.43
N LYS A 54 18.26 -19.13 -4.64
CA LYS A 54 18.89 -18.22 -5.61
C LYS A 54 18.40 -18.45 -7.05
N GLU A 55 18.13 -19.71 -7.42
CA GLU A 55 17.63 -20.01 -8.77
C GLU A 55 16.22 -19.47 -8.98
N ASP A 56 15.36 -19.63 -8.00
CA ASP A 56 13.99 -19.12 -8.03
C ASP A 56 13.97 -17.59 -8.07
N LEU A 57 14.86 -16.92 -7.32
CA LEU A 57 15.04 -15.47 -7.40
C LEU A 57 15.39 -15.03 -8.82
N ILE A 58 16.38 -15.66 -9.44
CA ILE A 58 16.82 -15.30 -10.81
C ILE A 58 15.72 -15.57 -11.84
N LYS A 59 15.01 -16.67 -11.72
CA LYS A 59 13.83 -16.95 -12.58
C LYS A 59 12.75 -15.89 -12.42
N GLY A 60 12.55 -15.38 -11.20
CA GLY A 60 11.62 -14.29 -10.93
C GLY A 60 11.92 -13.03 -11.71
N PHE A 61 13.19 -12.72 -12.00
CA PHE A 61 13.56 -11.53 -12.76
C PHE A 61 12.96 -11.49 -14.17
N ALA A 62 12.69 -12.66 -14.78
CA ALA A 62 12.06 -12.74 -16.10
C ALA A 62 10.61 -12.24 -16.12
N PHE A 63 9.97 -12.11 -14.96
CA PHE A 63 8.59 -11.64 -14.83
C PHE A 63 8.49 -10.15 -14.49
N ILE A 64 9.61 -9.46 -14.25
CA ILE A 64 9.60 -8.04 -13.89
C ILE A 64 9.10 -7.22 -15.08
N ASN A 65 8.05 -6.43 -14.83
CA ASN A 65 7.54 -5.49 -15.82
C ASN A 65 8.60 -4.41 -16.10
N PRO A 66 8.96 -4.15 -17.37
CA PRO A 66 9.94 -3.12 -17.74
C PRO A 66 9.61 -1.70 -17.22
N ASN A 67 8.36 -1.44 -16.92
CA ASN A 67 7.90 -0.14 -16.38
C ASN A 67 8.07 -0.03 -14.85
N VAL A 68 8.50 -1.07 -14.17
CA VAL A 68 8.79 -1.04 -12.73
C VAL A 68 10.14 -0.40 -12.49
N ASN A 69 10.15 0.69 -11.72
CA ASN A 69 11.35 1.47 -11.46
C ASN A 69 12.27 0.87 -10.39
N TYR A 70 11.81 -0.10 -9.63
CA TYR A 70 12.56 -0.78 -8.58
C TYR A 70 11.92 -2.13 -8.24
N VAL A 71 12.72 -3.02 -7.68
CA VAL A 71 12.27 -4.33 -7.17
C VAL A 71 12.23 -4.30 -5.65
N ARG A 72 11.21 -4.90 -5.07
CA ARG A 72 11.10 -5.07 -3.62
C ARG A 72 11.18 -6.53 -3.24
N LEU A 73 12.18 -6.89 -2.45
CA LEU A 73 12.33 -8.25 -1.94
C LEU A 73 11.47 -8.46 -0.68
N GLY A 74 10.74 -9.55 -0.66
CA GLY A 74 9.98 -10.01 0.51
C GLY A 74 8.62 -9.37 0.73
N ALA A 75 8.23 -8.40 -0.09
CA ALA A 75 6.86 -7.88 -0.07
C ALA A 75 5.92 -8.82 -0.81
N GLY A 76 4.64 -8.77 -0.49
CA GLY A 76 3.58 -9.45 -1.21
C GLY A 76 2.23 -8.76 -0.99
N VAL A 77 1.39 -8.76 -2.01
CA VAL A 77 0.01 -8.28 -1.99
C VAL A 77 -0.93 -9.43 -2.31
N LEU A 78 -0.56 -10.25 -3.30
CA LEU A 78 -1.32 -11.40 -3.79
C LEU A 78 -0.90 -12.73 -3.15
N VAL A 79 0.15 -12.73 -2.34
CA VAL A 79 0.65 -13.93 -1.65
C VAL A 79 0.55 -13.75 -0.14
N ALA A 80 0.27 -14.85 0.54
CA ALA A 80 0.21 -14.84 2.01
C ALA A 80 1.59 -14.96 2.63
N PRO A 81 1.60 -14.67 3.87
CA PRO A 81 1.73 -13.34 4.44
C PRO A 81 3.17 -12.84 4.40
N HIS A 82 3.29 -11.52 4.46
CA HIS A 82 4.60 -10.89 4.60
C HIS A 82 5.34 -11.37 5.84
N THR A 83 6.55 -11.83 5.64
CA THR A 83 7.52 -12.03 6.71
C THR A 83 8.57 -10.93 6.59
N ASP A 84 9.20 -10.55 7.71
CA ASP A 84 10.35 -9.65 7.60
C ASP A 84 11.42 -10.34 6.74
N PRO A 85 11.83 -9.76 5.60
CA PRO A 85 12.74 -10.40 4.66
C PRO A 85 14.10 -10.79 5.27
N PHE A 86 14.54 -10.07 6.30
CA PHE A 86 15.79 -10.36 6.98
C PHE A 86 15.76 -11.63 7.84
N LEU A 87 14.63 -12.30 7.93
CA LEU A 87 14.52 -13.67 8.46
C LEU A 87 14.92 -14.74 7.43
N HIS A 88 15.03 -14.40 6.16
CA HIS A 88 15.50 -15.33 5.14
C HIS A 88 17.03 -15.51 5.25
N PRO A 89 17.55 -16.75 5.35
CA PRO A 89 18.98 -16.99 5.59
C PRO A 89 19.89 -16.46 4.49
N GLN A 90 19.41 -16.37 3.24
CA GLN A 90 20.14 -15.90 2.08
C GLN A 90 19.82 -14.45 1.69
N ILE A 91 19.14 -13.68 2.54
CA ILE A 91 18.67 -12.33 2.17
C ILE A 91 19.79 -11.41 1.70
N TYR A 92 20.95 -11.47 2.31
CA TYR A 92 22.09 -10.61 1.96
C TYR A 92 22.63 -10.93 0.57
N ASP A 93 22.66 -12.21 0.19
CA ASP A 93 23.03 -12.64 -1.16
C ASP A 93 21.95 -12.21 -2.16
N PHE A 94 20.67 -12.33 -1.81
CA PHE A 94 19.55 -11.92 -2.66
C PHE A 94 19.58 -10.41 -2.92
N ILE A 95 19.82 -9.60 -1.89
CA ILE A 95 19.97 -8.14 -2.03
C ILE A 95 21.11 -7.83 -3.00
N LYS A 96 22.28 -8.45 -2.82
CA LYS A 96 23.42 -8.24 -3.70
C LYS A 96 23.08 -8.58 -5.15
N ILE A 97 22.53 -9.77 -5.39
CA ILE A 97 22.17 -10.24 -6.73
C ILE A 97 21.12 -9.34 -7.37
N ALA A 98 20.03 -9.04 -6.66
CA ALA A 98 18.96 -8.20 -7.22
C ALA A 98 19.45 -6.79 -7.55
N SER A 99 20.30 -6.20 -6.71
CA SER A 99 20.85 -4.85 -6.90
C SER A 99 21.84 -4.73 -8.06
N GLU A 100 22.38 -5.85 -8.55
CA GLU A 100 23.21 -5.88 -9.78
C GLU A 100 22.35 -5.66 -11.04
N TYR A 101 21.07 -5.99 -10.99
CA TYR A 101 20.14 -5.90 -12.14
C TYR A 101 19.14 -4.76 -12.02
N PHE A 102 18.69 -4.44 -10.79
CA PHE A 102 17.60 -3.49 -10.54
C PHE A 102 17.88 -2.62 -9.32
N PRO A 103 17.39 -1.37 -9.28
CA PRO A 103 17.22 -0.67 -8.01
C PRO A 103 16.37 -1.53 -7.07
N THR A 104 16.92 -1.89 -5.91
CA THR A 104 16.35 -2.89 -5.01
C THR A 104 16.00 -2.28 -3.67
N THR A 105 14.82 -2.59 -3.14
CA THR A 105 14.40 -2.22 -1.79
C THR A 105 13.98 -3.42 -0.97
N VAL A 106 14.07 -3.27 0.34
CA VAL A 106 13.57 -4.24 1.32
C VAL A 106 12.78 -3.50 2.38
N THR A 107 11.54 -3.93 2.65
CA THR A 107 10.75 -3.38 3.76
C THR A 107 10.98 -4.20 5.00
N THR A 108 11.35 -3.58 6.11
CA THR A 108 11.62 -4.26 7.37
C THR A 108 11.11 -3.49 8.58
N GLY A 109 10.78 -4.22 9.64
CA GLY A 109 10.50 -3.71 10.97
C GLY A 109 11.71 -3.72 11.91
N ALA A 110 12.93 -4.03 11.41
CA ALA A 110 14.22 -3.95 12.09
C ALA A 110 14.93 -5.29 12.46
N TYR A 111 14.75 -6.36 11.69
CA TYR A 111 15.51 -7.61 11.88
C TYR A 111 16.93 -7.61 11.27
N ILE A 112 17.41 -6.46 10.84
CA ILE A 112 18.74 -6.34 10.23
C ILE A 112 19.82 -6.61 11.27
N ARG A 113 20.80 -7.41 10.92
CA ARG A 113 21.98 -7.67 11.74
C ARG A 113 22.93 -6.48 11.65
N GLU A 114 23.36 -5.95 12.79
CA GLU A 114 24.26 -4.79 12.86
C GLU A 114 25.61 -5.05 12.20
N ASP A 115 26.15 -6.27 12.32
CA ASP A 115 27.41 -6.68 11.67
C ASP A 115 27.32 -6.73 10.13
N LYS A 116 26.15 -6.53 9.54
CA LYS A 116 25.91 -6.48 8.11
C LYS A 116 25.67 -5.06 7.54
N LEU A 117 25.66 -4.05 8.40
CA LEU A 117 25.37 -2.68 7.94
C LEU A 117 26.43 -2.16 6.95
N ASP A 118 27.72 -2.40 7.19
CA ASP A 118 28.77 -1.99 6.27
C ASP A 118 28.63 -2.69 4.91
N PHE A 119 28.31 -3.99 4.93
CA PHE A 119 28.03 -4.73 3.71
C PHE A 119 26.84 -4.13 2.95
N LEU A 120 25.71 -3.85 3.61
CA LEU A 120 24.54 -3.25 2.98
C LEU A 120 24.83 -1.86 2.42
N ASN A 121 25.61 -1.05 3.15
CA ASN A 121 26.04 0.28 2.68
C ASN A 121 26.98 0.23 1.47
N SER A 122 27.66 -0.89 1.25
CA SER A 122 28.55 -1.08 0.09
C SER A 122 27.81 -1.47 -1.19
N ILE A 123 26.53 -1.84 -1.11
CA ILE A 123 25.74 -2.29 -2.25
C ILE A 123 25.14 -1.07 -2.98
N PRO A 124 25.51 -0.86 -4.25
CA PRO A 124 24.90 0.21 -5.05
C PRO A 124 23.43 -0.12 -5.36
N ASN A 125 22.62 0.93 -5.58
CA ASN A 125 21.21 0.80 -5.95
C ASN A 125 20.33 0.01 -4.96
N PHE A 126 20.76 -0.07 -3.70
CA PHE A 126 20.01 -0.70 -2.63
C PHE A 126 19.54 0.30 -1.58
N GLY A 127 18.35 0.09 -1.05
CA GLY A 127 17.82 0.90 0.04
C GLY A 127 16.81 0.14 0.92
N ILE A 128 16.70 0.56 2.16
CA ILE A 128 15.82 -0.03 3.16
C ILE A 128 14.61 0.87 3.35
N ASP A 129 13.42 0.29 3.18
CA ASP A 129 12.15 0.89 3.57
C ASP A 129 11.85 0.52 5.03
N LEU A 130 12.25 1.37 5.96
CA LEU A 130 12.11 1.10 7.39
C LEU A 130 10.69 1.43 7.86
N SER A 131 9.98 0.42 8.36
CA SER A 131 8.72 0.57 9.09
C SER A 131 9.00 0.97 10.53
N LEU A 132 9.27 2.26 10.76
CA LEU A 132 9.60 2.79 12.07
C LEU A 132 8.41 2.75 13.02
N ILE A 133 7.22 3.05 12.51
CA ILE A 133 5.94 3.19 13.22
C ILE A 133 5.97 4.39 14.17
N THR A 134 6.57 4.27 15.32
CA THR A 134 6.85 5.36 16.28
C THR A 134 8.02 4.98 17.18
N MET A 135 8.71 5.96 17.70
CA MET A 135 9.70 5.81 18.79
C MET A 135 9.14 6.25 20.13
N GLN A 136 7.87 6.66 20.20
CA GLN A 136 7.26 7.20 21.40
C GLN A 136 6.55 6.14 22.25
N GLY A 137 5.92 6.55 23.36
CA GLY A 137 5.44 5.72 24.44
C GLY A 137 4.50 4.56 24.10
N LYS A 138 3.76 4.63 22.97
CA LYS A 138 2.88 3.54 22.52
C LYS A 138 3.61 2.44 21.73
N ARG A 139 4.90 2.58 21.46
CA ARG A 139 5.65 1.68 20.58
C ARG A 139 5.56 0.22 21.00
N GLU A 140 5.84 -0.09 22.25
CA GLU A 140 5.86 -1.47 22.76
C GLU A 140 4.46 -2.11 22.74
N ALA A 141 3.41 -1.30 22.90
CA ALA A 141 2.03 -1.77 22.76
C ALA A 141 1.67 -2.10 21.30
N ILE A 142 2.28 -1.41 20.34
CA ILE A 142 2.00 -1.57 18.90
C ILE A 142 2.95 -2.62 18.29
N ILE A 143 4.21 -2.64 18.71
CA ILE A 143 5.27 -3.53 18.22
C ILE A 143 5.96 -4.19 19.42
N PRO A 144 5.35 -5.22 20.03
CA PRO A 144 5.79 -5.76 21.32
C PRO A 144 7.22 -6.29 21.36
N ARG A 145 7.77 -6.72 20.23
CA ARG A 145 9.12 -7.29 20.13
C ARG A 145 10.12 -6.39 19.41
N SER A 146 9.85 -5.11 19.36
CA SER A 146 10.75 -4.14 18.75
C SER A 146 11.80 -3.67 19.75
N GLU A 147 13.05 -3.61 19.31
CA GLU A 147 14.18 -3.10 20.09
C GLU A 147 14.48 -1.65 19.70
N ARG A 148 14.29 -0.69 20.62
CA ARG A 148 14.54 0.73 20.36
C ARG A 148 15.99 1.02 19.99
N GLU A 149 16.95 0.42 20.69
CA GLU A 149 18.38 0.62 20.44
C GLU A 149 18.77 0.17 19.04
N ARG A 150 18.35 -1.02 18.64
CA ARG A 150 18.55 -1.51 17.26
C ARG A 150 17.92 -0.57 16.24
N THR A 151 16.69 -0.12 16.47
CA THR A 151 16.04 0.84 15.58
C THR A 151 16.83 2.14 15.46
N MET A 152 17.37 2.64 16.57
CA MET A 152 18.24 3.83 16.57
C MET A 152 19.54 3.61 15.79
N THR A 153 20.15 2.43 15.91
CA THR A 153 21.34 2.04 15.12
C THR A 153 21.00 2.05 13.61
N LEU A 154 19.85 1.49 13.21
CA LEU A 154 19.42 1.51 11.81
C LEU A 154 19.17 2.94 11.30
N LEU A 155 18.51 3.79 12.06
CA LEU A 155 18.29 5.19 11.67
C LEU A 155 19.60 5.96 11.44
N LYS A 156 20.64 5.63 12.18
CA LYS A 156 21.95 6.29 12.05
C LYS A 156 22.80 5.74 10.91
N TYR A 157 22.82 4.43 10.72
CA TYR A 157 23.87 3.75 9.97
C TYR A 157 23.36 2.91 8.78
N ALA A 158 22.07 2.61 8.68
CA ALA A 158 21.55 1.80 7.57
C ALA A 158 21.38 2.64 6.28
N PRO A 159 21.48 2.00 5.08
CA PRO A 159 21.19 2.63 3.79
C PRO A 159 19.67 2.80 3.61
N LEU A 160 19.09 3.78 4.29
CA LEU A 160 17.65 4.01 4.26
C LEU A 160 17.22 4.63 2.93
N ASN A 161 16.18 4.07 2.32
CA ASN A 161 15.46 4.64 1.18
C ASN A 161 14.19 5.35 1.61
N LYS A 162 13.46 4.78 2.58
CA LYS A 162 12.19 5.29 3.09
C LYS A 162 12.08 5.06 4.58
N CYS A 163 11.45 5.99 5.28
CA CYS A 163 11.09 5.82 6.68
C CYS A 163 9.57 6.02 6.84
N THR A 164 8.88 5.02 7.39
CA THR A 164 7.43 5.08 7.58
C THR A 164 7.10 5.22 9.04
N LEU A 165 6.45 6.33 9.39
CA LEU A 165 5.79 6.59 10.65
C LEU A 165 4.32 6.21 10.58
N MET A 166 3.72 5.90 11.71
CA MET A 166 2.29 5.64 11.82
C MET A 166 1.68 6.58 12.86
N PHE A 167 0.68 7.32 12.46
CA PHE A 167 -0.09 8.14 13.40
C PHE A 167 -0.91 7.25 14.32
N THR A 168 -0.66 7.36 15.61
CA THR A 168 -1.24 6.53 16.67
C THR A 168 -2.25 7.30 17.54
N GLY A 169 -2.80 8.40 16.99
CA GLY A 169 -3.79 9.26 17.68
C GLY A 169 -3.17 10.40 18.50
N SER A 170 -1.84 10.60 18.42
CA SER A 170 -1.14 11.67 19.15
C SER A 170 -0.29 12.49 18.19
N ILE A 171 -0.61 13.77 18.03
CA ILE A 171 0.20 14.73 17.25
C ILE A 171 1.55 14.91 17.92
N TYR A 172 1.59 14.96 19.26
CA TYR A 172 2.83 15.07 20.02
C TYR A 172 3.82 13.93 19.71
N ASP A 173 3.33 12.68 19.57
CA ASP A 173 4.18 11.54 19.23
C ASP A 173 4.78 11.69 17.82
N ILE A 174 3.98 12.10 16.84
CA ILE A 174 4.47 12.38 15.47
C ILE A 174 5.47 13.54 15.46
N GLN A 175 5.20 14.60 16.23
CA GLN A 175 6.14 15.72 16.38
C GLN A 175 7.49 15.23 16.87
N LYS A 176 7.51 14.46 17.96
CA LYS A 176 8.76 13.91 18.54
C LYS A 176 9.47 12.93 17.60
N ASP A 177 8.73 12.14 16.85
CA ASP A 177 9.31 11.24 15.85
C ASP A 177 9.93 12.01 14.68
N LEU A 178 9.28 13.07 14.19
CA LEU A 178 9.83 13.92 13.14
C LEU A 178 11.05 14.73 13.64
N GLU A 179 10.98 15.33 14.83
CA GLU A 179 12.12 15.98 15.45
C GLU A 179 13.34 15.04 15.55
N LEU A 180 13.12 13.78 15.92
CA LEU A 180 14.16 12.76 15.99
C LEU A 180 14.75 12.47 14.60
N LEU A 181 13.90 12.23 13.58
CA LEU A 181 14.37 11.91 12.24
C LEU A 181 15.19 13.06 11.63
N TYR A 182 14.68 14.28 11.74
CA TYR A 182 15.40 15.48 11.26
C TYR A 182 16.66 15.74 12.07
N GLY A 183 16.62 15.56 13.38
CA GLY A 183 17.80 15.69 14.27
C GLY A 183 18.93 14.69 13.95
N LEU A 184 18.57 13.51 13.45
CA LEU A 184 19.53 12.50 12.98
C LEU A 184 19.93 12.69 11.50
N GLY A 185 19.37 13.68 10.80
CA GLY A 185 19.61 13.92 9.38
C GLY A 185 19.04 12.80 8.47
N VAL A 186 18.04 12.07 8.93
CA VAL A 186 17.40 11.00 8.15
C VAL A 186 16.69 11.59 6.93
N ASP A 187 16.08 12.77 7.06
CA ASP A 187 15.46 13.53 5.97
C ASP A 187 16.38 13.78 4.76
N LYS A 188 17.69 13.86 5.01
CA LYS A 188 18.72 14.06 3.97
C LYS A 188 19.20 12.75 3.34
N LYS A 189 18.93 11.63 3.99
CA LYS A 189 19.38 10.29 3.55
C LYS A 189 18.29 9.54 2.80
N VAL A 190 17.03 9.73 3.20
CA VAL A 190 15.90 8.99 2.62
C VAL A 190 15.28 9.73 1.46
N ARG A 191 14.79 8.98 0.49
CA ARG A 191 13.95 9.51 -0.58
C ARG A 191 12.62 10.04 -0.04
N GLN A 192 12.12 9.46 1.07
CA GLN A 192 10.78 9.73 1.56
C GLN A 192 10.66 9.45 3.06
N ILE A 193 10.09 10.42 3.79
CA ILE A 193 9.47 10.18 5.10
C ILE A 193 7.97 10.14 4.87
N LEU A 194 7.32 9.05 5.29
CA LEU A 194 5.90 8.81 5.10
C LEU A 194 5.19 8.68 6.44
N VAL A 195 4.12 9.45 6.64
CA VAL A 195 3.21 9.30 7.78
C VAL A 195 1.93 8.62 7.31
N ARG A 196 1.62 7.48 7.93
CA ARG A 196 0.39 6.72 7.66
C ARG A 196 -0.57 6.81 8.82
N ARG A 197 -1.87 6.83 8.53
CA ARG A 197 -2.89 6.60 9.54
C ARG A 197 -2.95 5.11 9.88
N MET A 198 -3.16 4.80 11.15
CA MET A 198 -3.48 3.43 11.55
C MET A 198 -4.88 3.06 11.07
N GLU A 199 -5.00 1.92 10.42
CA GLU A 199 -6.25 1.39 9.89
C GLU A 199 -6.55 0.02 10.51
N HIS A 200 -7.83 -0.31 10.57
CA HIS A 200 -8.29 -1.62 11.00
C HIS A 200 -9.24 -2.23 9.97
N THR A 201 -9.30 -3.55 9.94
CA THR A 201 -10.28 -4.33 9.20
C THR A 201 -11.41 -4.82 10.14
N LYS A 202 -12.45 -5.42 9.57
CA LYS A 202 -13.54 -6.02 10.37
C LYS A 202 -13.05 -7.11 11.33
N THR A 203 -11.97 -7.82 10.96
CA THR A 203 -11.38 -8.93 11.72
C THR A 203 -10.28 -8.49 12.69
N SER A 204 -9.87 -7.24 12.64
CA SER A 204 -8.83 -6.70 13.52
C SER A 204 -9.20 -6.84 15.00
N GLN A 205 -8.17 -7.04 15.82
CA GLN A 205 -8.31 -7.11 17.27
C GLN A 205 -8.91 -5.80 17.85
N ARG A 206 -9.62 -5.90 18.97
CA ARG A 206 -10.26 -4.77 19.63
C ARG A 206 -9.31 -3.60 19.88
N GLN A 207 -8.11 -3.87 20.36
CA GLN A 207 -7.09 -2.85 20.63
C GLN A 207 -6.77 -2.03 19.36
N LEU A 208 -6.62 -2.69 18.19
CA LEU A 208 -6.37 -1.99 16.93
C LEU A 208 -7.57 -1.14 16.50
N LYS A 209 -8.79 -1.64 16.68
CA LYS A 209 -10.01 -0.89 16.36
C LYS A 209 -10.11 0.40 17.19
N GLU A 210 -9.86 0.31 18.50
CA GLU A 210 -9.85 1.46 19.40
C GLU A 210 -8.78 2.49 19.01
N LEU A 211 -7.55 2.06 18.75
CA LEU A 211 -6.47 2.94 18.28
C LEU A 211 -6.78 3.59 16.94
N SER A 212 -7.28 2.83 15.98
CA SER A 212 -7.64 3.34 14.65
C SER A 212 -8.77 4.37 14.72
N THR A 213 -9.76 4.17 15.58
CA THR A 213 -10.85 5.15 15.78
C THR A 213 -10.29 6.48 16.29
N GLN A 214 -9.44 6.46 17.31
CA GLN A 214 -8.75 7.67 17.78
C GLN A 214 -7.93 8.35 16.69
N CYS A 215 -7.28 7.55 15.82
CA CYS A 215 -6.53 8.09 14.68
C CYS A 215 -7.43 8.81 13.68
N ILE A 216 -8.64 8.31 13.40
CA ILE A 216 -9.59 8.95 12.49
C ILE A 216 -9.96 10.34 12.98
N GLU A 217 -10.25 10.47 14.27
CA GLU A 217 -10.71 11.73 14.88
C GLU A 217 -9.67 12.86 14.81
N HIS A 218 -8.39 12.52 14.92
CA HIS A 218 -7.31 13.52 15.04
C HIS A 218 -6.36 13.58 13.84
N TYR A 219 -6.56 12.75 12.82
CA TYR A 219 -5.60 12.65 11.72
C TYR A 219 -5.57 13.91 10.83
N GLU A 220 -6.72 14.55 10.64
CA GLU A 220 -6.83 15.79 9.87
C GLU A 220 -6.03 16.93 10.49
N GLU A 221 -6.13 17.08 11.81
CA GLU A 221 -5.36 18.05 12.59
C GLU A 221 -3.84 17.75 12.50
N CYS A 222 -3.48 16.46 12.61
CA CYS A 222 -2.10 16.02 12.43
C CYS A 222 -1.54 16.40 11.06
N ILE A 223 -2.28 16.17 9.98
CA ILE A 223 -1.84 16.49 8.62
C ILE A 223 -1.73 18.00 8.42
N THR A 224 -2.64 18.77 8.94
CA THR A 224 -2.56 20.24 8.91
C THR A 224 -1.25 20.70 9.56
N TRP A 225 -0.97 20.20 10.76
CA TRP A 225 0.27 20.50 11.47
C TRP A 225 1.53 20.06 10.68
N ILE A 226 1.53 18.86 10.06
CA ILE A 226 2.64 18.38 9.23
C ILE A 226 2.89 19.32 8.04
N LYS A 227 1.83 19.73 7.33
CA LYS A 227 1.94 20.64 6.17
C LYS A 227 2.61 21.96 6.53
N GLU A 228 2.31 22.49 7.70
CA GLU A 228 2.86 23.76 8.19
C GLU A 228 4.31 23.65 8.66
N ASN A 229 4.68 22.54 9.30
CA ASN A 229 5.97 22.40 9.97
C ASN A 229 6.98 21.53 9.23
N TYR A 230 6.51 20.56 8.43
CA TYR A 230 7.33 19.58 7.70
C TYR A 230 6.81 19.35 6.27
N PRO A 231 6.85 20.37 5.39
CA PRO A 231 6.22 20.31 4.06
C PRO A 231 6.81 19.23 3.13
N GLY A 232 8.00 18.70 3.45
CA GLY A 232 8.63 17.60 2.72
C GLY A 232 8.12 16.19 3.10
N VAL A 233 7.35 16.07 4.19
CA VAL A 233 6.82 14.79 4.65
C VAL A 233 5.60 14.40 3.81
N ILE A 234 5.58 13.15 3.35
CA ILE A 234 4.45 12.57 2.63
C ILE A 234 3.48 11.95 3.63
N TYR A 235 2.20 11.99 3.35
CA TYR A 235 1.18 11.41 4.19
C TYR A 235 0.15 10.63 3.38
N THR A 236 -0.47 9.62 3.99
CA THR A 236 -1.55 8.88 3.36
C THR A 236 -2.89 9.50 3.73
N VAL A 237 -3.81 9.51 2.77
CA VAL A 237 -5.14 10.07 2.96
C VAL A 237 -6.18 8.97 2.95
N PRO A 238 -6.92 8.83 4.03
CA PRO A 238 -8.03 7.87 4.07
C PRO A 238 -9.34 8.41 3.46
N ILE A 239 -9.54 9.72 3.48
CA ILE A 239 -10.72 10.41 2.95
C ILE A 239 -10.26 11.72 2.33
N LEU A 240 -10.80 12.07 1.17
CA LEU A 240 -10.44 13.24 0.40
C LEU A 240 -11.19 14.49 0.85
N LYS A 241 -10.78 15.03 1.97
CA LYS A 241 -11.22 16.36 2.41
C LYS A 241 -10.28 17.45 1.88
N ASP A 242 -10.72 18.70 1.92
CA ASP A 242 -9.94 19.84 1.46
C ASP A 242 -8.57 19.97 2.14
N VAL A 243 -8.48 19.62 3.42
CA VAL A 243 -7.21 19.61 4.17
C VAL A 243 -6.16 18.72 3.51
N PHE A 244 -6.58 17.70 2.79
CA PHE A 244 -5.70 16.77 2.10
C PHE A 244 -5.41 17.17 0.66
N ARG A 245 -6.12 18.16 0.10
CA ARG A 245 -5.85 18.68 -1.24
C ARG A 245 -4.53 19.45 -1.26
N GLY A 246 -3.75 19.18 -2.26
CA GLY A 246 -2.42 19.78 -2.41
C GLY A 246 -1.40 19.24 -1.40
N GLY A 247 -0.14 19.55 -1.61
CA GLY A 247 0.97 19.05 -0.81
C GLY A 247 1.37 17.61 -1.16
N ASN A 248 2.20 17.02 -0.31
CA ASN A 248 2.86 15.74 -0.55
C ASN A 248 1.98 14.54 -0.15
N ASN A 249 0.80 14.44 -0.75
CA ASN A 249 -0.07 13.29 -0.54
C ASN A 249 0.30 12.15 -1.49
N GLU A 250 0.57 10.96 -0.95
CA GLU A 250 0.98 9.78 -1.72
C GLU A 250 -0.04 9.40 -2.83
N TYR A 251 -1.34 9.68 -2.64
CA TYR A 251 -2.41 9.31 -3.57
C TYR A 251 -2.84 10.43 -4.52
N PHE A 252 -2.31 11.65 -4.35
CA PHE A 252 -2.84 12.87 -4.99
C PHE A 252 -1.92 13.56 -5.97
N ILE A 253 -0.74 13.01 -6.19
CA ILE A 253 0.30 13.64 -7.03
C ILE A 253 -0.22 13.96 -8.44
N ASP A 254 -1.33 13.57 -8.91
CA ASP A 254 -1.89 13.92 -10.21
C ASP A 254 -3.44 13.87 -10.25
N ALA A 255 -4.12 14.04 -9.10
CA ALA A 255 -5.58 13.91 -9.04
C ALA A 255 -6.31 14.84 -10.00
N ASP A 256 -5.89 16.09 -10.10
CA ASP A 256 -6.50 17.05 -11.02
C ASP A 256 -6.30 16.67 -12.49
N LYS A 257 -5.12 16.15 -12.85
CA LYS A 257 -4.86 15.64 -14.20
C LYS A 257 -5.69 14.40 -14.51
N ARG A 258 -5.83 13.49 -13.54
CA ARG A 258 -6.73 12.32 -13.66
C ARG A 258 -8.17 12.76 -13.95
N ILE A 259 -8.71 13.68 -13.14
CA ILE A 259 -10.07 14.19 -13.33
C ILE A 259 -10.21 14.87 -14.68
N ALA A 260 -9.26 15.70 -15.11
CA ALA A 260 -9.29 16.31 -16.41
C ALA A 260 -9.39 15.26 -17.54
N ARG A 261 -8.52 14.24 -17.48
CA ARG A 261 -8.54 13.12 -18.43
C ARG A 261 -9.85 12.33 -18.38
N GLN A 262 -10.37 12.05 -17.20
CA GLN A 262 -11.65 11.36 -17.05
C GLN A 262 -12.80 12.16 -17.65
N LYS A 263 -12.85 13.48 -17.45
CA LYS A 263 -13.81 14.38 -18.08
C LYS A 263 -13.70 14.38 -19.60
N GLU A 264 -12.49 14.38 -20.16
CA GLU A 264 -12.27 14.27 -21.62
C GLU A 264 -12.83 12.97 -22.16
N ILE A 265 -12.56 11.83 -21.50
CA ILE A 265 -13.11 10.53 -21.90
C ILE A 265 -14.63 10.56 -21.84
N ILE A 266 -15.23 11.01 -20.75
CA ILE A 266 -16.69 11.06 -20.58
C ILE A 266 -17.32 11.97 -21.63
N ASN A 267 -16.75 13.11 -21.94
CA ASN A 267 -17.23 14.03 -22.96
C ASN A 267 -17.13 13.46 -24.39
N SER A 268 -16.30 12.45 -24.61
CA SER A 268 -16.19 11.74 -25.90
C SER A 268 -17.24 10.64 -26.09
N LEU A 269 -17.97 10.28 -25.04
CA LEU A 269 -19.06 9.30 -25.08
C LEU A 269 -20.34 9.93 -25.69
N PRO A 270 -21.31 9.11 -26.11
CA PRO A 270 -22.60 9.63 -26.53
C PRO A 270 -23.23 10.54 -25.46
N SER A 271 -23.77 11.68 -25.87
CA SER A 271 -24.26 12.72 -24.95
C SER A 271 -25.43 12.28 -24.06
N ASP A 272 -26.16 11.25 -24.48
CA ASP A 272 -27.25 10.63 -23.75
C ASP A 272 -26.84 9.39 -22.93
N ALA A 273 -25.56 8.99 -23.01
CA ALA A 273 -25.06 7.85 -22.28
C ALA A 273 -24.92 8.15 -20.79
N MET A 274 -25.45 7.28 -19.94
CA MET A 274 -25.28 7.37 -18.48
C MET A 274 -23.96 6.73 -18.06
N VAL A 275 -23.16 7.49 -17.33
CA VAL A 275 -21.88 7.05 -16.77
C VAL A 275 -21.97 6.94 -15.26
N ASN A 276 -21.75 5.75 -14.72
CA ASN A 276 -21.68 5.52 -13.29
C ASN A 276 -20.21 5.47 -12.85
N LEU A 277 -19.79 6.46 -12.09
CA LEU A 277 -18.44 6.58 -11.52
C LEU A 277 -18.38 5.86 -10.17
N ILE A 278 -17.73 4.73 -10.13
CA ILE A 278 -17.59 3.91 -8.93
C ILE A 278 -16.42 4.40 -8.09
N CYS A 279 -16.70 4.79 -6.87
CA CYS A 279 -15.72 5.40 -5.98
C CYS A 279 -15.63 4.68 -4.65
N PRO A 280 -14.41 4.44 -4.12
CA PRO A 280 -14.22 4.08 -2.72
C PRO A 280 -14.52 5.25 -1.81
N LEU A 281 -14.69 4.99 -0.53
CA LEU A 281 -14.95 6.03 0.47
C LEU A 281 -13.87 7.13 0.46
N SER A 282 -12.61 6.77 0.22
CA SER A 282 -11.49 7.73 0.17
C SER A 282 -11.61 8.78 -0.94
N GLY A 283 -12.32 8.47 -2.03
CA GLY A 283 -12.45 9.36 -3.19
C GLY A 283 -13.84 9.96 -3.40
N TYR A 284 -14.85 9.45 -2.70
CA TYR A 284 -16.24 9.71 -3.04
C TYR A 284 -16.62 11.20 -3.07
N ASP A 285 -16.33 11.93 -2.00
CA ASP A 285 -16.70 13.35 -1.92
C ASP A 285 -15.97 14.20 -2.96
N TYR A 286 -14.68 13.90 -3.17
CA TYR A 286 -13.86 14.59 -4.16
C TYR A 286 -14.35 14.37 -5.58
N PHE A 287 -14.63 13.14 -5.97
CA PHE A 287 -15.16 12.84 -7.29
C PHE A 287 -16.59 13.39 -7.46
N THR A 288 -17.42 13.32 -6.43
CA THR A 288 -18.77 13.89 -6.47
C THR A 288 -18.72 15.39 -6.75
N GLU A 289 -17.87 16.14 -6.08
CA GLU A 289 -17.69 17.58 -6.33
C GLU A 289 -17.06 17.84 -7.69
N ALA A 290 -16.06 17.06 -8.09
CA ALA A 290 -15.35 17.24 -9.35
C ALA A 290 -16.26 17.04 -10.59
N PHE A 291 -17.24 16.13 -10.50
CA PHE A 291 -18.19 15.83 -11.60
C PHE A 291 -19.56 16.49 -11.41
N LYS A 292 -19.70 17.32 -10.39
CA LYS A 292 -20.91 18.12 -10.17
C LYS A 292 -21.25 18.98 -11.41
N GLY A 293 -22.48 18.87 -11.85
CA GLY A 293 -22.94 19.59 -13.06
C GLY A 293 -22.86 18.79 -14.36
N MET A 294 -22.24 17.63 -14.39
CA MET A 294 -22.34 16.69 -15.51
C MET A 294 -23.59 15.83 -15.33
N HIS A 295 -24.68 16.16 -16.02
CA HIS A 295 -26.01 15.57 -15.84
C HIS A 295 -26.10 14.07 -16.18
N ASN A 296 -25.16 13.58 -16.96
CA ASN A 296 -25.05 12.18 -17.36
C ASN A 296 -24.02 11.38 -16.53
N VAL A 297 -23.46 11.96 -15.48
CA VAL A 297 -22.52 11.29 -14.58
C VAL A 297 -23.14 11.15 -13.20
N LYS A 298 -23.15 9.91 -12.68
CA LYS A 298 -23.57 9.60 -11.32
C LYS A 298 -22.40 8.98 -10.55
N THR A 299 -21.97 9.64 -9.49
CA THR A 299 -20.95 9.10 -8.57
C THR A 299 -21.61 8.14 -7.59
N THR A 300 -21.08 6.96 -7.45
CA THR A 300 -21.60 5.91 -6.56
C THR A 300 -20.53 5.47 -5.58
N LEU A 301 -20.83 5.59 -4.30
CA LEU A 301 -19.99 5.09 -3.22
C LEU A 301 -20.08 3.56 -3.13
N ILE A 302 -18.94 2.89 -3.14
CA ILE A 302 -18.81 1.47 -2.82
C ILE A 302 -17.90 1.31 -1.62
N LEU A 303 -18.43 0.68 -0.58
CA LEU A 303 -17.67 0.34 0.62
C LEU A 303 -16.93 -0.98 0.44
N ASN A 304 -15.74 -1.07 0.98
CA ASN A 304 -14.99 -2.31 0.98
C ASN A 304 -15.55 -3.26 2.07
N HIS A 305 -16.37 -4.21 1.70
CA HIS A 305 -16.94 -5.21 2.62
C HIS A 305 -16.01 -6.40 2.86
N LEU A 306 -15.10 -6.68 1.90
CA LEU A 306 -14.13 -7.76 2.06
C LEU A 306 -13.25 -7.52 3.29
N TYR A 307 -12.62 -6.37 3.36
CA TYR A 307 -11.79 -5.95 4.49
C TYR A 307 -12.62 -5.30 5.60
N GLY A 308 -13.55 -4.42 5.24
CA GLY A 308 -14.38 -3.66 6.18
C GLY A 308 -13.57 -2.71 7.08
N GLY A 309 -14.16 -2.32 8.20
CA GLY A 309 -13.52 -1.42 9.16
C GLY A 309 -13.26 -0.03 8.59
N SER A 310 -12.03 0.47 8.74
CA SER A 310 -11.60 1.78 8.22
C SER A 310 -10.90 1.71 6.87
N VAL A 311 -10.88 0.56 6.20
CA VAL A 311 -10.27 0.37 4.89
C VAL A 311 -11.13 1.04 3.82
N SER A 312 -10.54 1.96 3.05
CA SER A 312 -11.27 2.86 2.15
C SER A 312 -10.61 3.08 0.78
N VAL A 313 -9.55 2.33 0.45
CA VAL A 313 -8.76 2.57 -0.75
C VAL A 313 -9.28 1.81 -1.99
N ALA A 314 -9.10 2.43 -3.17
CA ALA A 314 -9.59 1.92 -4.45
C ALA A 314 -9.05 0.53 -4.81
N GLY A 315 -7.76 0.29 -4.65
CA GLY A 315 -7.10 -0.96 -5.01
C GLY A 315 -7.52 -2.19 -4.17
N LEU A 316 -8.38 -2.00 -3.18
CA LEU A 316 -8.94 -3.09 -2.37
C LEU A 316 -10.44 -3.31 -2.60
N LEU A 317 -11.08 -2.57 -3.54
CA LEU A 317 -12.41 -2.89 -4.03
C LEU A 317 -12.35 -4.12 -4.93
N ASN A 318 -13.46 -4.84 -5.01
CA ASN A 318 -13.61 -6.03 -5.84
C ASN A 318 -15.01 -6.12 -6.44
N HIS A 319 -15.20 -7.02 -7.39
CA HIS A 319 -16.48 -7.18 -8.08
C HIS A 319 -17.62 -7.56 -7.14
N LYS A 320 -17.36 -8.35 -6.11
CA LYS A 320 -18.38 -8.72 -5.13
C LYS A 320 -18.89 -7.49 -4.37
N ASP A 321 -17.98 -6.60 -3.92
CA ASP A 321 -18.37 -5.36 -3.25
C ASP A 321 -19.28 -4.50 -4.15
N ILE A 322 -18.95 -4.43 -5.45
CA ILE A 322 -19.76 -3.68 -6.42
C ILE A 322 -21.12 -4.33 -6.64
N ARG A 323 -21.19 -5.65 -6.89
CA ARG A 323 -22.46 -6.36 -7.12
C ARG A 323 -23.41 -6.28 -5.92
N GLU A 324 -22.89 -6.28 -4.71
CA GLU A 324 -23.71 -6.20 -3.50
C GLU A 324 -24.31 -4.81 -3.24
N GLN A 325 -23.66 -3.73 -3.74
CA GLN A 325 -24.00 -2.35 -3.36
C GLN A 325 -24.48 -1.49 -4.53
N PHE A 326 -24.18 -1.88 -5.76
CA PHE A 326 -24.50 -1.10 -6.95
C PHE A 326 -25.66 -1.74 -7.72
N ASN A 327 -26.78 -1.03 -7.76
CA ASN A 327 -27.98 -1.42 -8.53
C ASN A 327 -28.54 -0.19 -9.25
N PRO A 328 -27.98 0.17 -10.41
CA PRO A 328 -28.39 1.36 -11.16
C PRO A 328 -29.66 1.12 -11.97
N ASP A 329 -30.49 2.15 -12.11
CA ASP A 329 -31.64 2.14 -13.01
C ASP A 329 -31.22 2.09 -14.50
N ARG A 330 -30.11 2.73 -14.82
CA ARG A 330 -29.47 2.75 -16.13
C ARG A 330 -27.95 2.75 -15.99
N ASN A 331 -27.28 1.94 -16.80
CA ASN A 331 -25.83 1.78 -16.75
C ASN A 331 -25.28 1.51 -18.15
N ASP A 332 -24.98 2.57 -18.92
CA ASP A 332 -24.38 2.41 -20.23
C ASP A 332 -22.86 2.24 -20.12
N TYR A 333 -22.23 2.97 -19.17
CA TYR A 333 -20.80 2.91 -18.88
C TYR A 333 -20.55 2.91 -17.39
N MET A 334 -19.58 2.09 -16.94
CA MET A 334 -19.04 2.10 -15.60
C MET A 334 -17.62 2.61 -15.62
N PHE A 335 -17.34 3.65 -14.86
CA PHE A 335 -15.98 4.15 -14.66
C PHE A 335 -15.42 3.56 -13.38
N LEU A 336 -14.35 2.77 -13.49
CA LEU A 336 -13.73 2.07 -12.36
C LEU A 336 -12.30 2.55 -12.13
N PRO A 337 -11.82 2.57 -10.87
CA PRO A 337 -10.43 2.83 -10.59
C PRO A 337 -9.51 1.78 -11.23
N ASN A 338 -8.46 2.22 -11.92
CA ASN A 338 -7.44 1.33 -12.48
C ASN A 338 -6.84 0.39 -11.44
N GLU A 339 -6.69 0.90 -10.22
CA GLU A 339 -6.08 0.22 -9.08
C GLU A 339 -6.86 -1.02 -8.61
N MET A 340 -8.10 -1.21 -9.08
CA MET A 340 -8.87 -2.42 -8.79
C MET A 340 -8.33 -3.66 -9.49
N TYR A 341 -7.59 -3.48 -10.59
CA TYR A 341 -7.15 -4.57 -11.45
C TYR A 341 -5.64 -4.71 -11.47
N ASN A 342 -5.18 -5.95 -11.52
CA ASN A 342 -3.80 -6.27 -11.73
C ASN A 342 -3.41 -6.19 -13.22
N ALA A 343 -2.16 -6.51 -13.56
CA ALA A 343 -1.64 -6.48 -14.92
C ALA A 343 -2.38 -7.44 -15.89
N ASP A 344 -3.01 -8.49 -15.38
CA ASP A 344 -3.78 -9.47 -16.17
C ASP A 344 -5.28 -9.08 -16.26
N GLY A 345 -5.67 -7.91 -15.74
CA GLY A 345 -7.06 -7.43 -15.76
C GLY A 345 -7.98 -8.14 -14.78
N LEU A 346 -7.41 -8.74 -13.71
CA LEU A 346 -8.16 -9.44 -12.68
C LEU A 346 -8.29 -8.55 -11.43
N ASP A 347 -9.44 -8.60 -10.78
CA ASP A 347 -9.66 -7.95 -9.50
C ASP A 347 -8.97 -8.71 -8.34
N LEU A 348 -9.13 -8.21 -7.12
CA LEU A 348 -8.53 -8.79 -5.92
C LEU A 348 -8.96 -10.25 -5.65
N LEU A 349 -10.14 -10.67 -6.12
CA LEU A 349 -10.66 -12.03 -6.00
C LEU A 349 -10.35 -12.90 -7.22
N GLY A 350 -9.60 -12.39 -8.21
CA GLY A 350 -9.21 -13.09 -9.42
C GLY A 350 -10.30 -13.09 -10.50
N GLU A 351 -11.33 -12.24 -10.38
CA GLU A 351 -12.36 -12.12 -11.40
C GLU A 351 -11.94 -11.14 -12.51
N PRO A 352 -12.07 -11.51 -13.79
CA PRO A 352 -11.74 -10.62 -14.90
C PRO A 352 -12.80 -9.53 -15.08
N MET A 353 -12.37 -8.35 -15.54
CA MET A 353 -13.23 -7.19 -15.78
C MET A 353 -14.45 -7.52 -16.65
N SER A 354 -14.29 -8.40 -17.65
CA SER A 354 -15.37 -8.84 -18.56
C SER A 354 -16.55 -9.50 -17.84
N GLU A 355 -16.34 -10.13 -16.67
CA GLU A 355 -17.45 -10.71 -15.89
C GLU A 355 -18.34 -9.61 -15.26
N LEU A 356 -17.76 -8.47 -14.91
CA LEU A 356 -18.53 -7.34 -14.41
C LEU A 356 -19.28 -6.63 -15.55
N GLU A 357 -18.65 -6.47 -16.73
CA GLU A 357 -19.31 -5.97 -17.94
C GLU A 357 -20.53 -6.82 -18.32
N LYS A 358 -20.36 -8.12 -18.33
CA LYS A 358 -21.44 -9.08 -18.62
C LYS A 358 -22.56 -9.01 -17.59
N TYR A 359 -22.22 -8.89 -16.31
CA TYR A 359 -23.21 -8.82 -15.22
C TYR A 359 -24.12 -7.58 -15.34
N TYR A 360 -23.54 -6.43 -15.64
CA TYR A 360 -24.29 -5.16 -15.74
C TYR A 360 -24.75 -4.82 -17.17
N GLY A 361 -24.29 -5.51 -18.19
CA GLY A 361 -24.55 -5.16 -19.59
C GLY A 361 -23.96 -3.80 -19.99
N ALA A 362 -22.97 -3.30 -19.26
CA ALA A 362 -22.36 -1.99 -19.41
C ALA A 362 -20.91 -2.11 -19.87
N LYS A 363 -20.40 -1.09 -20.57
CA LYS A 363 -18.97 -1.01 -20.91
C LYS A 363 -18.18 -0.46 -19.72
N ILE A 364 -17.06 -1.09 -19.38
CA ILE A 364 -16.17 -0.61 -18.34
C ILE A 364 -15.08 0.28 -18.94
N ILE A 365 -14.84 1.41 -18.27
CA ILE A 365 -13.76 2.33 -18.56
C ILE A 365 -12.90 2.42 -17.29
N LEU A 366 -11.58 2.25 -17.44
CA LEU A 366 -10.62 2.38 -16.35
C LEU A 366 -10.03 3.80 -16.31
N GLY A 367 -9.92 4.39 -15.10
CA GLY A 367 -9.38 5.74 -14.99
C GLY A 367 -8.93 6.19 -13.62
#